data_db3a695908a17225f53594a5bcb7eeaa
#
_entry.id   db3a695908a17225f53594a5bcb7eeaa
#
_cell.length_a   1.000
_cell.length_b   1.000
_cell.length_c   1.000
_cell.angle_alpha   90.00
_cell.angle_beta   90.00
_cell.angle_gamma   90.00
#
_symmetry.space_group_name_H-M   'P 1'
#
loop_
_entity.id
_entity.type
_entity.pdbx_description
1 polymer ?
#
loop_
_entity_poly.entity_id
_entity_poly.type
_entity_poly.pdbx_seq_one_letter_code
_entity_poly.pdbx_strand_id
1 'polypeptide(L)'
;MREGGKRTIFIPYQLAYGESGAGNLIPPKSNLIFDIEVIKVIPPGYKEIDGYQLKLAMTDDFKIIDIRNEDQITNKNKIPGAIQITAFDKNGNFFPDFFEKYKENVQIGEKVIFISQNGDISSILANGFVEQLNQVNIYHLKDGVSGLEKINFDFE
;
A
#
# COMPACT_ATOMS: atom_id res chain seq x y z
N MET A 1 -8.36 5.86 -15.51
CA MET A 1 -8.23 6.20 -16.95
C MET A 1 -7.50 5.04 -17.61
N ARG A 2 -7.71 4.81 -18.93
CA ARG A 2 -6.97 3.80 -19.73
C ARG A 2 -5.82 4.49 -20.45
N GLU A 3 -4.87 3.73 -21.00
CA GLU A 3 -3.86 4.27 -21.94
C GLU A 3 -4.52 5.05 -23.08
N GLY A 4 -3.94 6.17 -23.47
CA GLY A 4 -4.49 7.11 -24.44
C GLY A 4 -5.67 7.95 -23.92
N GLY A 5 -6.14 7.70 -22.71
CA GLY A 5 -7.25 8.47 -22.12
C GLY A 5 -6.82 9.88 -21.77
N LYS A 6 -7.66 10.87 -22.15
CA LYS A 6 -7.46 12.29 -21.84
C LYS A 6 -8.56 12.78 -20.89
N ARG A 7 -8.19 13.67 -19.98
CA ARG A 7 -9.15 14.29 -19.05
C ARG A 7 -8.66 15.67 -18.63
N THR A 8 -9.56 16.64 -18.66
CA THR A 8 -9.36 17.94 -18.03
C THR A 8 -9.92 17.90 -16.61
N ILE A 9 -9.14 18.29 -15.63
CA ILE A 9 -9.54 18.39 -14.21
C ILE A 9 -9.52 19.84 -13.82
N PHE A 10 -10.64 20.33 -13.27
CA PHE A 10 -10.74 21.64 -12.62
C PHE A 10 -10.62 21.43 -11.10
N ILE A 11 -9.66 22.12 -10.47
CA ILE A 11 -9.41 22.09 -9.03
C ILE A 11 -9.65 23.48 -8.47
N PRO A 12 -10.69 23.69 -7.65
CA PRO A 12 -10.90 24.94 -6.94
C PRO A 12 -9.71 25.26 -6.02
N TYR A 13 -9.40 26.54 -5.83
CA TYR A 13 -8.23 26.96 -5.05
C TYR A 13 -8.19 26.38 -3.62
N GLN A 14 -9.35 26.13 -3.00
CA GLN A 14 -9.45 25.55 -1.65
C GLN A 14 -8.90 24.12 -1.58
N LEU A 15 -8.93 23.40 -2.70
CA LEU A 15 -8.39 22.03 -2.84
C LEU A 15 -7.02 22.01 -3.51
N ALA A 16 -6.50 23.18 -3.87
CA ALA A 16 -5.18 23.37 -4.48
C ALA A 16 -4.23 24.07 -3.47
N TYR A 17 -3.71 25.22 -3.83
CA TYR A 17 -2.71 25.96 -3.02
C TYR A 17 -3.33 27.02 -2.09
N GLY A 18 -4.65 27.06 -1.95
CA GLY A 18 -5.39 27.84 -0.96
C GLY A 18 -5.20 29.36 -1.09
N GLU A 19 -5.24 30.01 0.08
CA GLU A 19 -5.12 31.46 0.23
C GLU A 19 -3.69 31.98 -0.03
N SER A 20 -2.68 31.11 0.06
CA SER A 20 -1.26 31.49 -0.03
C SER A 20 -0.69 31.40 -1.44
N GLY A 21 -1.28 30.59 -2.33
CA GLY A 21 -0.68 30.28 -3.62
C GLY A 21 0.58 29.40 -3.49
N ALA A 22 1.40 29.31 -4.55
CA ALA A 22 2.64 28.54 -4.54
C ALA A 22 3.77 29.27 -5.29
N GLY A 23 4.83 29.61 -4.58
CA GLY A 23 5.99 30.33 -5.11
C GLY A 23 5.59 31.62 -5.84
N ASN A 24 6.30 31.92 -6.92
CA ASN A 24 6.04 33.12 -7.75
C ASN A 24 5.13 32.82 -8.96
N LEU A 25 4.72 31.55 -9.14
CA LEU A 25 4.01 31.09 -10.34
C LEU A 25 2.51 30.95 -10.14
N ILE A 26 2.06 30.63 -8.94
CA ILE A 26 0.64 30.40 -8.64
C ILE A 26 0.17 31.43 -7.62
N PRO A 27 -0.55 32.48 -8.05
CA PRO A 27 -1.08 33.50 -7.15
C PRO A 27 -2.02 32.90 -6.09
N PRO A 28 -2.26 33.63 -4.97
CA PRO A 28 -3.30 33.30 -4.02
C PRO A 28 -4.67 33.10 -4.68
N LYS A 29 -5.46 32.14 -4.16
CA LYS A 29 -6.83 31.84 -4.63
C LYS A 29 -6.94 31.46 -6.10
N SER A 30 -5.87 30.89 -6.67
CA SER A 30 -5.88 30.42 -8.06
C SER A 30 -6.55 29.05 -8.19
N ASN A 31 -7.62 28.98 -8.97
CA ASN A 31 -8.15 27.71 -9.44
C ASN A 31 -7.18 27.11 -10.47
N LEU A 32 -7.01 25.79 -10.45
CA LEU A 32 -6.13 25.09 -11.38
C LEU A 32 -6.92 24.30 -12.40
N ILE A 33 -6.38 24.26 -13.61
CA ILE A 33 -6.89 23.37 -14.68
C ILE A 33 -5.72 22.51 -15.11
N PHE A 34 -5.93 21.20 -15.12
CA PHE A 34 -4.95 20.23 -15.61
C PHE A 34 -5.54 19.43 -16.78
N ASP A 35 -4.82 19.42 -17.88
CA ASP A 35 -5.04 18.47 -18.95
C ASP A 35 -4.12 17.28 -18.75
N ILE A 36 -4.72 16.10 -18.51
CA ILE A 36 -4.01 14.86 -18.20
C ILE A 36 -4.20 13.89 -19.36
N GLU A 37 -3.11 13.34 -19.84
CA GLU A 37 -3.10 12.22 -20.77
C GLU A 37 -2.35 11.04 -20.16
N VAL A 38 -2.98 9.85 -20.16
CA VAL A 38 -2.31 8.61 -19.77
C VAL A 38 -1.56 8.06 -20.96
N ILE A 39 -0.26 8.23 -20.98
CA ILE A 39 0.60 7.77 -22.10
C ILE A 39 0.79 6.27 -22.03
N LYS A 40 1.04 5.71 -20.83
CA LYS A 40 1.28 4.29 -20.63
C LYS A 40 0.83 3.85 -19.24
N VAL A 41 0.31 2.64 -19.14
CA VAL A 41 0.03 1.96 -17.85
C VAL A 41 0.99 0.80 -17.73
N ILE A 42 1.90 0.87 -16.75
CA ILE A 42 2.81 -0.24 -16.44
C ILE A 42 2.16 -1.02 -15.29
N PRO A 43 1.79 -2.30 -15.48
CA PRO A 43 1.26 -3.09 -14.38
C PRO A 43 2.32 -3.26 -13.30
N PRO A 44 1.93 -3.31 -12.01
CA PRO A 44 2.87 -3.52 -10.91
C PRO A 44 3.58 -4.87 -11.04
N GLY A 45 4.84 -4.93 -10.65
CA GLY A 45 5.62 -6.17 -10.65
C GLY A 45 5.30 -7.09 -9.47
N TYR A 46 4.56 -6.60 -8.45
CA TYR A 46 4.04 -7.41 -7.34
C TYR A 46 2.74 -8.14 -7.75
N LYS A 47 2.35 -9.13 -6.95
CA LYS A 47 1.12 -9.90 -7.17
C LYS A 47 0.07 -9.55 -6.12
N GLU A 48 -1.18 -9.42 -6.56
CA GLU A 48 -2.32 -9.28 -5.65
C GLU A 48 -2.86 -10.66 -5.28
N ILE A 49 -3.24 -10.83 -4.02
CA ILE A 49 -3.98 -12.00 -3.54
C ILE A 49 -5.24 -11.57 -2.79
N ASP A 50 -6.26 -12.38 -2.86
CA ASP A 50 -7.47 -12.22 -2.07
C ASP A 50 -7.42 -13.01 -0.75
N GLY A 51 -8.48 -12.92 0.07
CA GLY A 51 -8.51 -13.59 1.36
C GLY A 51 -8.55 -15.13 1.28
N TYR A 52 -9.09 -15.70 0.20
CA TYR A 52 -9.08 -17.16 0.00
C TYR A 52 -7.68 -17.64 -0.37
N GLN A 53 -6.98 -16.89 -1.21
CA GLN A 53 -5.59 -17.15 -1.57
C GLN A 53 -4.65 -16.95 -0.37
N LEU A 54 -4.94 -16.00 0.53
CA LEU A 54 -4.22 -15.87 1.79
C LEU A 54 -4.35 -17.12 2.66
N LYS A 55 -5.57 -17.67 2.82
CA LYS A 55 -5.78 -18.94 3.57
C LYS A 55 -4.91 -20.08 3.01
N LEU A 56 -4.78 -20.19 1.71
CA LEU A 56 -3.90 -21.18 1.07
C LEU A 56 -2.42 -20.86 1.33
N ALA A 57 -2.02 -19.59 1.20
CA ALA A 57 -0.65 -19.16 1.43
C ALA A 57 -0.18 -19.40 2.89
N MET A 58 -1.09 -19.37 3.87
CA MET A 58 -0.78 -19.66 5.28
C MET A 58 -0.37 -21.12 5.51
N THR A 59 -0.72 -22.03 4.60
CA THR A 59 -0.31 -23.44 4.64
C THR A 59 0.91 -23.73 3.77
N ASP A 60 1.41 -22.73 3.07
CA ASP A 60 2.58 -22.78 2.18
C ASP A 60 3.73 -21.93 2.78
N ASP A 61 4.87 -21.91 2.11
CA ASP A 61 6.11 -21.24 2.56
C ASP A 61 6.11 -19.74 2.24
N PHE A 62 5.12 -19.02 2.80
CA PHE A 62 5.02 -17.57 2.72
C PHE A 62 5.36 -16.89 4.05
N LYS A 63 6.11 -15.81 3.97
CA LYS A 63 6.26 -14.85 5.08
C LYS A 63 5.14 -13.83 5.02
N ILE A 64 4.29 -13.82 6.01
CA ILE A 64 3.19 -12.87 6.12
C ILE A 64 3.64 -11.73 7.03
N ILE A 65 3.69 -10.52 6.47
CA ILE A 65 4.12 -9.31 7.19
C ILE A 65 2.92 -8.39 7.35
N ASP A 66 2.44 -8.26 8.57
CA ASP A 66 1.40 -7.30 8.92
C ASP A 66 2.03 -5.93 9.20
N ILE A 67 1.78 -4.97 8.31
CA ILE A 67 2.40 -3.64 8.36
C ILE A 67 1.54 -2.58 9.06
N ARG A 68 0.41 -2.98 9.64
CA ARG A 68 -0.50 -2.08 10.36
C ARG A 68 0.16 -1.48 11.61
N ASN A 69 -0.37 -0.34 12.05
CA ASN A 69 -0.05 0.22 13.36
C ASN A 69 -0.64 -0.65 14.48
N GLU A 70 -0.03 -0.65 15.64
CA GLU A 70 -0.49 -1.43 16.81
C GLU A 70 -1.95 -1.12 17.21
N ASP A 71 -2.37 0.13 17.07
CA ASP A 71 -3.74 0.57 17.37
C ASP A 71 -4.80 0.07 16.37
N GLN A 72 -4.38 -0.39 15.20
CA GLN A 72 -5.24 -1.05 14.19
C GLN A 72 -5.41 -2.55 14.45
N ILE A 73 -4.55 -3.12 15.29
CA ILE A 73 -4.55 -4.55 15.60
C ILE A 73 -5.26 -4.78 16.93
N THR A 74 -6.26 -5.63 16.89
CA THR A 74 -7.04 -6.03 18.08
C THR A 74 -7.02 -7.55 18.20
N ASN A 75 -7.43 -8.08 19.36
CA ASN A 75 -7.58 -9.52 19.56
C ASN A 75 -8.63 -10.17 18.62
N LYS A 76 -9.36 -9.37 17.82
CA LYS A 76 -10.40 -9.88 16.90
C LYS A 76 -10.01 -9.82 15.43
N ASN A 77 -8.84 -9.24 15.11
CA ASN A 77 -8.39 -9.07 13.73
C ASN A 77 -6.89 -9.32 13.54
N LYS A 78 -6.27 -10.05 14.46
CA LYS A 78 -4.89 -10.47 14.37
C LYS A 78 -4.77 -11.62 13.36
N ILE A 79 -3.83 -11.51 12.43
CA ILE A 79 -3.61 -12.52 11.39
C ILE A 79 -2.76 -13.65 11.98
N PRO A 80 -3.24 -14.91 11.99
CA PRO A 80 -2.45 -16.02 12.51
C PRO A 80 -1.11 -16.18 11.79
N GLY A 81 -0.04 -16.33 12.54
CA GLY A 81 1.31 -16.54 12.00
C GLY A 81 1.92 -15.34 11.29
N ALA A 82 1.28 -14.18 11.29
CA ALA A 82 1.86 -12.97 10.72
C ALA A 82 2.91 -12.36 11.65
N ILE A 83 3.99 -11.87 11.03
CA ILE A 83 5.04 -11.11 11.70
C ILE A 83 4.63 -9.65 11.66
N GLN A 84 4.50 -9.03 12.84
CA GLN A 84 4.15 -7.62 12.96
C GLN A 84 5.38 -6.74 12.73
N ILE A 85 5.37 -5.95 11.67
CA ILE A 85 6.39 -4.93 11.39
C ILE A 85 5.69 -3.69 10.86
N THR A 86 5.38 -2.74 11.72
CA THR A 86 4.74 -1.47 11.32
C THR A 86 5.61 -0.72 10.32
N ALA A 87 5.05 -0.37 9.16
CA ALA A 87 5.80 0.29 8.10
C ALA A 87 5.70 1.82 8.13
N PHE A 88 4.55 2.36 8.54
CA PHE A 88 4.29 3.81 8.55
C PHE A 88 3.64 4.25 9.85
N ASP A 89 3.96 5.46 10.28
CA ASP A 89 3.26 6.11 11.38
C ASP A 89 1.87 6.64 10.97
N LYS A 90 1.12 7.22 11.90
CA LYS A 90 -0.21 7.80 11.66
C LYS A 90 -0.21 9.00 10.70
N ASN A 91 0.94 9.63 10.48
CA ASN A 91 1.11 10.74 9.56
C ASN A 91 1.58 10.29 8.17
N GLY A 92 1.80 8.99 7.98
CA GLY A 92 2.30 8.38 6.75
C GLY A 92 3.82 8.44 6.59
N ASN A 93 4.57 8.77 7.65
CA ASN A 93 6.02 8.71 7.61
C ASN A 93 6.49 7.25 7.75
N PHE A 94 7.45 6.87 6.92
CA PHE A 94 8.03 5.53 6.95
C PHE A 94 8.93 5.35 8.18
N PHE A 95 8.79 4.21 8.88
CA PHE A 95 9.64 3.90 10.03
C PHE A 95 11.05 3.53 9.59
N PRO A 96 12.10 4.21 10.12
CA PRO A 96 13.49 3.98 9.70
C PRO A 96 14.00 2.56 9.97
N ASP A 97 13.51 1.91 11.03
CA ASP A 97 13.90 0.58 11.47
C ASP A 97 13.14 -0.57 10.77
N PHE A 98 12.19 -0.22 9.88
CA PHE A 98 11.39 -1.22 9.14
C PHE A 98 12.28 -2.21 8.39
N PHE A 99 13.27 -1.73 7.65
CA PHE A 99 14.13 -2.59 6.83
C PHE A 99 15.05 -3.49 7.66
N GLU A 100 15.48 -3.05 8.84
CA GLU A 100 16.23 -3.89 9.79
C GLU A 100 15.37 -5.06 10.25
N LYS A 101 14.20 -4.76 10.81
CA LYS A 101 13.22 -5.76 11.27
C LYS A 101 12.78 -6.71 10.15
N TYR A 102 12.59 -6.18 8.93
CA TYR A 102 12.25 -7.01 7.77
C TYR A 102 13.36 -8.01 7.47
N LYS A 103 14.64 -7.60 7.39
CA LYS A 103 15.78 -8.46 7.10
C LYS A 103 16.06 -9.50 8.18
N GLU A 104 15.70 -9.24 9.43
CA GLU A 104 15.79 -10.21 10.53
C GLU A 104 14.80 -11.38 10.34
N ASN A 105 13.70 -11.16 9.65
CA ASN A 105 12.60 -12.12 9.53
C ASN A 105 12.46 -12.73 8.13
N VAL A 106 12.99 -12.07 7.10
CA VAL A 106 12.81 -12.44 5.69
C VAL A 106 14.16 -12.58 4.99
N GLN A 107 14.38 -13.72 4.36
CA GLN A 107 15.58 -13.96 3.55
C GLN A 107 15.32 -13.59 2.08
N ILE A 108 16.41 -13.36 1.34
CA ILE A 108 16.34 -13.03 -0.09
C ILE A 108 15.71 -14.20 -0.85
N GLY A 109 14.66 -13.90 -1.64
CA GLY A 109 13.98 -14.87 -2.50
C GLY A 109 12.77 -15.55 -1.85
N GLU A 110 12.54 -15.37 -0.55
CA GLU A 110 11.33 -15.86 0.10
C GLU A 110 10.08 -15.16 -0.49
N LYS A 111 8.96 -15.86 -0.43
CA LYS A 111 7.65 -15.32 -0.83
C LYS A 111 7.09 -14.47 0.31
N VAL A 112 6.80 -13.22 0.06
CA VAL A 112 6.35 -12.26 1.08
C VAL A 112 4.99 -11.70 0.74
N ILE A 113 4.08 -11.71 1.71
CA ILE A 113 2.77 -11.06 1.62
C ILE A 113 2.73 -9.90 2.59
N PHE A 114 2.58 -8.68 2.07
CA PHE A 114 2.32 -7.51 2.90
C PHE A 114 0.81 -7.34 3.13
N ILE A 115 0.42 -7.09 4.39
CA ILE A 115 -0.97 -6.88 4.79
C ILE A 115 -1.10 -5.53 5.48
N SER A 116 -2.05 -4.71 5.02
CA SER A 116 -2.49 -3.47 5.66
C SER A 116 -3.99 -3.49 5.94
N GLN A 117 -4.56 -2.41 6.48
CA GLN A 117 -5.98 -2.40 6.88
C GLN A 117 -6.94 -2.57 5.69
N ASN A 118 -6.69 -1.89 4.57
CA ASN A 118 -7.56 -1.88 3.38
C ASN A 118 -6.84 -2.21 2.06
N GLY A 119 -5.57 -2.61 2.11
CA GLY A 119 -4.76 -2.98 0.94
C GLY A 119 -3.96 -1.82 0.30
N ASP A 120 -4.33 -0.56 0.52
CA ASP A 120 -3.70 0.60 -0.15
C ASP A 120 -2.22 0.74 0.20
N ILE A 121 -1.90 0.77 1.50
CA ILE A 121 -0.53 0.95 1.99
C ILE A 121 0.35 -0.26 1.65
N SER A 122 -0.19 -1.48 1.73
CA SER A 122 0.55 -2.69 1.38
C SER A 122 0.87 -2.77 -0.11
N SER A 123 -0.01 -2.25 -0.99
CA SER A 123 0.28 -2.17 -2.43
C SER A 123 1.41 -1.19 -2.74
N ILE A 124 1.43 -0.02 -2.08
CA ILE A 124 2.50 0.98 -2.23
C ILE A 124 3.83 0.40 -1.78
N LEU A 125 3.86 -0.26 -0.62
CA LEU A 125 5.07 -0.90 -0.11
C LEU A 125 5.56 -2.02 -1.04
N ALA A 126 4.66 -2.90 -1.49
CA ALA A 126 4.97 -3.96 -2.43
C ALA A 126 5.58 -3.43 -3.74
N ASN A 127 5.03 -2.33 -4.26
CA ASN A 127 5.57 -1.67 -5.45
C ASN A 127 7.01 -1.16 -5.21
N GLY A 128 7.25 -0.51 -4.07
CA GLY A 128 8.58 -0.03 -3.68
C GLY A 128 9.61 -1.18 -3.59
N PHE A 129 9.21 -2.32 -3.02
CA PHE A 129 10.07 -3.50 -2.93
C PHE A 129 10.45 -4.06 -4.31
N VAL A 130 9.52 -4.10 -5.24
CA VAL A 130 9.80 -4.59 -6.60
C VAL A 130 10.60 -3.59 -7.41
N GLU A 131 10.17 -2.33 -7.47
CA GLU A 131 10.75 -1.33 -8.38
C GLU A 131 12.06 -0.73 -7.89
N GLN A 132 12.18 -0.49 -6.58
CA GLN A 132 13.38 0.17 -6.02
C GLN A 132 14.40 -0.80 -5.45
N LEU A 133 13.94 -1.94 -4.91
CA LEU A 133 14.82 -2.93 -4.29
C LEU A 133 15.03 -4.19 -5.17
N ASN A 134 14.42 -4.23 -6.37
CA ASN A 134 14.46 -5.37 -7.31
C ASN A 134 14.10 -6.72 -6.63
N GLN A 135 13.21 -6.68 -5.65
CA GLN A 135 12.75 -7.89 -4.98
C GLN A 135 11.74 -8.63 -5.85
N VAL A 136 11.79 -9.95 -5.82
CA VAL A 136 10.85 -10.84 -6.50
C VAL A 136 9.98 -11.56 -5.47
N ASN A 137 8.90 -12.20 -5.92
CA ASN A 137 7.99 -12.94 -5.04
C ASN A 137 7.30 -12.07 -3.96
N ILE A 138 7.02 -10.81 -4.31
CA ILE A 138 6.30 -9.88 -3.46
C ILE A 138 4.81 -9.90 -3.80
N TYR A 139 4.01 -10.00 -2.77
CA TYR A 139 2.55 -10.06 -2.82
C TYR A 139 1.96 -9.04 -1.83
N HIS A 140 0.72 -8.64 -2.05
CA HIS A 140 -0.05 -7.94 -1.05
C HIS A 140 -1.49 -8.44 -1.01
N LEU A 141 -2.13 -8.31 0.13
CA LEU A 141 -3.54 -8.62 0.31
C LEU A 141 -4.40 -7.46 -0.22
N LYS A 142 -5.15 -7.70 -1.31
CA LYS A 142 -5.85 -6.68 -2.10
C LYS A 142 -6.76 -5.77 -1.27
N ASP A 143 -7.67 -6.33 -0.52
CA ASP A 143 -8.64 -5.57 0.28
C ASP A 143 -8.23 -5.46 1.76
N GLY A 144 -7.00 -5.87 2.08
CA GLY A 144 -6.47 -5.87 3.43
C GLY A 144 -7.30 -6.66 4.43
N VAL A 145 -7.12 -6.34 5.71
CA VAL A 145 -7.89 -6.97 6.80
C VAL A 145 -9.38 -6.68 6.69
N SER A 146 -9.77 -5.50 6.22
CA SER A 146 -11.18 -5.15 5.98
C SER A 146 -11.87 -6.07 4.96
N GLY A 147 -11.12 -6.62 4.02
CA GLY A 147 -11.62 -7.65 3.10
C GLY A 147 -11.80 -9.00 3.76
N LEU A 148 -10.90 -9.37 4.66
CA LEU A 148 -10.97 -10.63 5.42
C LEU A 148 -12.19 -10.67 6.34
N GLU A 149 -12.53 -9.56 6.98
CA GLU A 149 -13.72 -9.43 7.84
C GLU A 149 -15.01 -9.76 7.08
N LYS A 150 -15.08 -9.40 5.79
CA LYS A 150 -16.25 -9.66 4.94
C LYS A 150 -16.45 -11.14 4.57
N ILE A 151 -15.41 -11.95 4.65
CA ILE A 151 -15.44 -13.38 4.28
C ILE A 151 -15.38 -14.31 5.50
N ASN A 152 -15.61 -13.80 6.71
CA ASN A 152 -15.50 -14.53 7.97
C ASN A 152 -14.16 -15.28 8.06
N PHE A 153 -13.07 -14.54 7.94
CA PHE A 153 -11.74 -15.10 8.10
C PHE A 153 -11.50 -15.47 9.57
N ASP A 154 -10.84 -16.61 9.81
CA ASP A 154 -10.50 -17.07 11.16
C ASP A 154 -9.27 -16.31 11.67
N PHE A 155 -9.50 -15.24 12.42
CA PHE A 155 -8.45 -14.47 13.12
C PHE A 155 -7.97 -15.20 14.37
N GLU A 156 -6.75 -14.84 14.85
CA GLU A 156 -6.17 -15.37 16.08
C GLU A 156 -6.74 -14.71 17.32
#